data_7c09fefc511245be8a055f23c16b650c
#
_entry.id   7c09fefc511245be8a055f23c16b650c
#
_cell.length_a   1.000
_cell.length_b   1.000
_cell.length_c   1.000
_cell.angle_alpha   90.00
_cell.angle_beta   90.00
_cell.angle_gamma   90.00
#
_symmetry.space_group_name_H-M   'P 1'
#
loop_
_entity.id
_entity.type
_entity.pdbx_description
1 polymer ?
#
loop_
_entity_poly.entity_id
_entity_poly.type
_entity_poly.pdbx_seq_one_letter_code
_entity_poly.pdbx_strand_id
1 'polypeptide(L)'
;MPDFIKVTYNQTGKSKKTNELGMREMQERAFAAKTAQYLLIKAPPASGKSRALMFIALDKLKNQGIKKVIVAVPEKSIGASFDATNLKQYGFFADWAPAPKYNLCTPGSEKSKVSAFLSFLESDESILICTH
;
A
#
# COMPACT_ATOMS: atom_id res chain seq x y z
N MET A 1 13.89 20.74 6.46
CA MET A 1 13.64 20.20 5.13
C MET A 1 13.14 18.78 5.23
N PRO A 2 12.01 18.47 4.60
CA PRO A 2 11.52 17.09 4.69
C PRO A 2 12.46 16.13 3.97
N ASP A 3 12.62 14.97 4.55
CA ASP A 3 13.41 13.91 3.92
C ASP A 3 12.65 13.33 2.75
N PHE A 4 13.25 13.39 1.59
CA PHE A 4 12.66 12.88 0.36
C PHE A 4 13.57 11.82 -0.24
N ILE A 5 13.10 10.57 -0.24
CA ILE A 5 13.89 9.44 -0.73
C ILE A 5 13.26 8.89 -2.00
N LYS A 6 14.07 8.80 -3.04
CA LYS A 6 13.66 8.24 -4.33
C LYS A 6 14.25 6.85 -4.48
N VAL A 7 13.38 5.86 -4.66
CA VAL A 7 13.79 4.49 -4.92
C VAL A 7 13.47 4.15 -6.36
N THR A 8 14.47 3.67 -7.10
CA THR A 8 14.31 3.29 -8.50
C THR A 8 14.69 1.82 -8.68
N TYR A 9 13.81 1.08 -9.32
CA TYR A 9 14.05 -0.33 -9.66
C TYR A 9 14.43 -0.44 -11.13
N ASN A 10 15.56 -1.08 -11.40
CA ASN A 10 16.01 -1.36 -12.76
C ASN A 10 15.83 -2.86 -13.03
N GLN A 11 15.07 -3.16 -14.06
CA GLN A 11 14.85 -4.55 -14.44
C GLN A 11 16.10 -5.11 -15.11
N THR A 12 16.65 -6.16 -14.54
CA THR A 12 17.90 -6.77 -15.02
C THR A 12 17.69 -8.05 -15.81
N GLY A 13 16.45 -8.52 -15.93
CA GLY A 13 16.16 -9.81 -16.58
C GLY A 13 16.45 -11.03 -15.73
N LYS A 14 16.90 -10.85 -14.50
CA LYS A 14 17.16 -11.96 -13.58
C LYS A 14 15.87 -12.46 -12.94
N SER A 15 15.90 -13.70 -12.41
CA SER A 15 14.75 -14.29 -11.78
C SER A 15 14.25 -13.44 -10.59
N LYS A 16 12.94 -13.44 -10.39
CA LYS A 16 12.28 -12.63 -9.36
C LYS A 16 12.36 -13.34 -8.02
N LYS A 17 13.53 -13.34 -7.42
CA LYS A 17 13.67 -13.88 -6.07
C LYS A 17 13.09 -12.92 -5.04
N THR A 18 12.46 -13.50 -4.03
CA THR A 18 11.96 -12.74 -2.89
C THR A 18 12.86 -13.01 -1.69
N ASN A 19 12.89 -12.04 -0.76
CA ASN A 19 13.59 -12.21 0.51
C ASN A 19 12.72 -12.99 1.50
N GLU A 20 13.14 -13.04 2.76
CA GLU A 20 12.43 -13.73 3.84
C GLU A 20 11.03 -13.18 4.10
N LEU A 21 10.82 -11.91 3.81
CA LEU A 21 9.53 -11.24 4.00
C LEU A 21 8.64 -11.31 2.74
N GLY A 22 9.05 -12.03 1.73
CA GLY A 22 8.31 -12.15 0.48
C GLY A 22 8.46 -10.94 -0.44
N MET A 23 9.51 -10.17 -0.28
CA MET A 23 9.75 -8.95 -1.05
C MET A 23 10.74 -9.19 -2.19
N ARG A 24 10.42 -8.63 -3.37
CA ARG A 24 11.38 -8.51 -4.46
C ARG A 24 12.39 -7.42 -4.12
N GLU A 25 13.50 -7.37 -4.85
CA GLU A 25 14.56 -6.40 -4.59
C GLU A 25 14.06 -4.95 -4.50
N MET A 26 13.24 -4.52 -5.44
CA MET A 26 12.68 -3.16 -5.42
C MET A 26 11.85 -2.92 -4.17
N GLN A 27 11.02 -3.90 -3.80
CA GLN A 27 10.17 -3.82 -2.62
C GLN A 27 11.01 -3.75 -1.34
N GLU A 28 12.05 -4.54 -1.26
CA GLU A 28 12.97 -4.52 -0.12
C GLU A 28 13.65 -3.16 0.02
N ARG A 29 14.11 -2.60 -1.10
CA ARG A 29 14.74 -1.28 -1.10
C ARG A 29 13.77 -0.19 -0.69
N ALA A 30 12.54 -0.24 -1.18
CA ALA A 30 11.50 0.71 -0.78
C ALA A 30 11.18 0.56 0.71
N PHE A 31 11.06 -0.66 1.19
CA PHE A 31 10.77 -0.94 2.59
C PHE A 31 11.88 -0.45 3.52
N ALA A 32 13.13 -0.48 3.07
CA ALA A 32 14.26 0.04 3.84
C ALA A 32 14.11 1.54 4.12
N ALA A 33 13.34 2.26 3.31
CA ALA A 33 13.06 3.69 3.48
C ALA A 33 11.72 3.96 4.19
N LYS A 34 11.13 3.00 4.84
CA LYS A 34 9.77 3.05 5.42
C LYS A 34 9.54 4.14 6.46
N THR A 35 10.60 4.65 7.08
CA THR A 35 10.49 5.71 8.08
C THR A 35 10.57 7.11 7.48
N ALA A 36 10.82 7.24 6.20
CA ALA A 36 10.89 8.54 5.55
C ALA A 36 9.52 9.22 5.59
N GLN A 37 9.51 10.52 5.85
CA GLN A 37 8.28 11.31 5.83
C GLN A 37 7.71 11.40 4.41
N TYR A 38 8.57 11.56 3.42
CA TYR A 38 8.20 11.58 2.02
C TYR A 38 9.04 10.55 1.27
N LEU A 39 8.38 9.70 0.49
CA LEU A 39 9.03 8.65 -0.27
C LEU A 39 8.46 8.60 -1.68
N LEU A 40 9.33 8.72 -2.68
CA LEU A 40 8.96 8.53 -4.07
C LEU A 40 9.52 7.19 -4.55
N ILE A 41 8.64 6.33 -5.06
CA ILE A 41 9.04 5.05 -5.64
C ILE A 41 8.82 5.14 -7.14
N LYS A 42 9.91 5.02 -7.90
CA LYS A 42 9.86 4.99 -9.36
C LYS A 42 10.31 3.62 -9.84
N ALA A 43 9.40 2.89 -10.47
CA ALA A 43 9.66 1.52 -10.92
C ALA A 43 8.83 1.23 -12.16
N PRO A 44 9.28 0.28 -13.01
CA PRO A 44 8.52 -0.07 -14.21
C PRO A 44 7.16 -0.66 -13.89
N PRO A 45 6.24 -0.68 -14.86
CA PRO A 45 4.95 -1.36 -14.69
C PRO A 45 5.15 -2.82 -14.30
N ALA A 46 4.23 -3.36 -13.51
CA ALA A 46 4.24 -4.75 -13.06
C ALA A 46 5.46 -5.14 -12.20
N SER A 47 6.17 -4.17 -11.65
CA SER A 47 7.32 -4.43 -10.77
C SER A 47 6.93 -4.70 -9.32
N GLY A 48 5.64 -4.56 -8.97
CA GLY A 48 5.16 -4.81 -7.61
C GLY A 48 5.09 -3.57 -6.74
N LYS A 49 4.88 -2.39 -7.33
CA LYS A 49 4.78 -1.12 -6.57
C LYS A 49 3.64 -1.12 -5.56
N SER A 50 2.47 -1.63 -5.93
CA SER A 50 1.33 -1.68 -5.02
C SER A 50 1.64 -2.49 -3.78
N ARG A 51 2.27 -3.65 -3.97
CA ARG A 51 2.66 -4.49 -2.83
C ARG A 51 3.75 -3.82 -1.98
N ALA A 52 4.67 -3.08 -2.60
CA ALA A 52 5.66 -2.30 -1.86
C ALA A 52 5.00 -1.29 -0.94
N LEU A 53 3.96 -0.60 -1.43
CA LEU A 53 3.19 0.34 -0.62
C LEU A 53 2.45 -0.35 0.51
N MET A 54 1.91 -1.56 0.27
CA MET A 54 1.26 -2.35 1.33
C MET A 54 2.24 -2.68 2.45
N PHE A 55 3.45 -3.12 2.12
CA PHE A 55 4.48 -3.44 3.12
C PHE A 55 4.79 -2.23 3.99
N ILE A 56 4.99 -1.08 3.36
CA ILE A 56 5.32 0.15 4.07
C ILE A 56 4.15 0.61 4.94
N ALA A 57 2.94 0.59 4.40
CA ALA A 57 1.74 1.00 5.14
C ALA A 57 1.51 0.10 6.36
N LEU A 58 1.67 -1.21 6.21
CA LEU A 58 1.50 -2.14 7.32
C LEU A 58 2.55 -1.92 8.41
N ASP A 59 3.79 -1.63 8.03
CA ASP A 59 4.81 -1.31 9.01
C ASP A 59 4.46 -0.02 9.78
N LYS A 60 3.97 0.99 9.08
CA LYS A 60 3.53 2.23 9.73
C LYS A 60 2.40 1.96 10.74
N LEU A 61 1.43 1.12 10.34
CA LEU A 61 0.30 0.79 11.22
C LEU A 61 0.72 -0.06 12.42
N LYS A 62 1.61 -1.02 12.22
CA LYS A 62 1.96 -2.00 13.27
C LYS A 62 3.15 -1.57 14.12
N ASN A 63 4.10 -0.86 13.56
CA ASN A 63 5.38 -0.60 14.22
C ASN A 63 5.71 0.87 14.41
N GLN A 64 5.02 1.79 13.74
CA GLN A 64 5.34 3.22 13.81
C GLN A 64 4.24 4.07 14.47
N GLY A 65 3.23 3.43 15.06
CA GLY A 65 2.17 4.14 15.78
C GLY A 65 1.17 4.88 14.92
N ILE A 66 1.20 4.69 13.60
CA ILE A 66 0.20 5.27 12.70
C ILE A 66 -1.08 4.47 12.83
N LYS A 67 -2.22 5.14 12.91
CA LYS A 67 -3.51 4.49 13.14
C LYS A 67 -4.33 4.31 11.87
N LYS A 68 -4.14 5.15 10.87
CA LYS A 68 -4.91 5.10 9.64
C LYS A 68 -4.06 5.38 8.42
N VAL A 69 -4.35 4.65 7.34
CA VAL A 69 -3.69 4.80 6.05
C VAL A 69 -4.76 5.06 4.99
N ILE A 70 -4.51 6.04 4.13
CA ILE A 70 -5.38 6.32 3.00
C ILE A 70 -4.58 6.05 1.73
N VAL A 71 -5.13 5.21 0.85
CA VAL A 71 -4.57 4.95 -0.47
C VAL A 71 -5.41 5.71 -1.48
N ALA A 72 -4.83 6.74 -2.08
CA ALA A 72 -5.50 7.53 -3.11
C ALA A 72 -4.97 7.15 -4.49
N VAL A 73 -5.86 6.71 -5.37
CA VAL A 73 -5.48 6.27 -6.71
C VAL A 73 -6.15 7.16 -7.77
N PRO A 74 -5.53 7.32 -8.96
CA PRO A 74 -6.11 8.19 -9.99
C PRO A 74 -7.38 7.65 -10.62
N GLU A 75 -7.55 6.33 -10.66
CA GLU A 75 -8.70 5.68 -11.29
C GLU A 75 -9.19 4.52 -10.45
N LYS A 76 -10.52 4.26 -10.49
CA LYS A 76 -11.14 3.15 -9.76
C LYS A 76 -10.53 1.80 -10.09
N SER A 77 -10.16 1.56 -11.35
CA SER A 77 -9.56 0.29 -11.76
C SER A 77 -8.24 0.00 -11.05
N ILE A 78 -7.49 1.03 -10.71
CA ILE A 78 -6.22 0.87 -9.99
C ILE A 78 -6.48 0.49 -8.53
N GLY A 79 -7.61 0.90 -7.99
CA GLY A 79 -7.99 0.53 -6.62
C GLY A 79 -8.07 -0.96 -6.39
N ALA A 80 -8.36 -1.75 -7.43
CA ALA A 80 -8.39 -3.20 -7.34
C ALA A 80 -7.02 -3.80 -7.00
N SER A 81 -5.94 -3.10 -7.33
CA SER A 81 -4.59 -3.53 -6.97
C SER A 81 -4.35 -3.50 -5.45
N PHE A 82 -5.22 -2.84 -4.71
CA PHE A 82 -5.12 -2.72 -3.25
C PHE A 82 -6.20 -3.52 -2.51
N ASP A 83 -6.80 -4.50 -3.18
CA ASP A 83 -7.69 -5.44 -2.51
C ASP A 83 -6.93 -6.33 -1.53
N ALA A 84 -7.67 -7.00 -0.65
CA ALA A 84 -7.08 -7.87 0.36
C ALA A 84 -6.04 -8.82 -0.24
N THR A 85 -4.87 -8.85 0.36
CA THR A 85 -3.74 -9.64 -0.13
C THR A 85 -3.12 -10.39 1.03
N ASN A 86 -2.93 -11.69 0.85
CA ASN A 86 -2.33 -12.55 1.88
C ASN A 86 -0.80 -12.46 1.77
N LEU A 87 -0.21 -11.61 2.58
CA LEU A 87 1.24 -11.40 2.59
C LEU A 87 1.95 -12.33 3.58
N LYS A 88 1.25 -12.81 4.61
CA LYS A 88 1.82 -13.72 5.60
C LYS A 88 2.29 -15.03 4.98
N GLN A 89 1.59 -15.52 3.96
CA GLN A 89 1.97 -16.77 3.30
C GLN A 89 3.36 -16.70 2.65
N TYR A 90 3.87 -15.51 2.40
CA TYR A 90 5.19 -15.31 1.82
C TYR A 90 6.24 -14.85 2.83
N GLY A 91 5.87 -14.75 4.11
CA GLY A 91 6.81 -14.44 5.18
C GLY A 91 6.67 -13.06 5.82
N PHE A 92 5.71 -12.24 5.38
CA PHE A 92 5.51 -10.94 6.01
C PHE A 92 4.78 -11.09 7.36
N PHE A 93 4.86 -10.09 8.21
CA PHE A 93 4.29 -10.17 9.56
C PHE A 93 2.79 -9.85 9.63
N ALA A 94 2.18 -9.36 8.56
CA ALA A 94 0.77 -9.00 8.54
C ALA A 94 0.20 -9.14 7.13
N ASP A 95 -1.12 -9.34 7.04
CA ASP A 95 -1.84 -9.34 5.77
C ASP A 95 -2.38 -7.95 5.48
N TRP A 96 -2.52 -7.63 4.21
CA TRP A 96 -3.20 -6.43 3.75
C TRP A 96 -4.69 -6.75 3.63
N ALA A 97 -5.49 -6.23 4.55
CA ALA A 97 -6.90 -6.60 4.66
C ALA A 97 -7.80 -5.37 4.88
N PRO A 98 -7.98 -4.53 3.86
CA PRO A 98 -8.91 -3.41 3.98
C PRO A 98 -10.34 -3.92 4.07
N ALA A 99 -11.17 -3.26 4.90
CA ALA A 99 -12.58 -3.60 4.96
C ALA A 99 -13.24 -3.29 3.62
N PRO A 100 -14.05 -4.20 3.04
CA PRO A 100 -14.65 -3.95 1.72
C PRO A 100 -15.44 -2.66 1.63
N LYS A 101 -16.15 -2.27 2.69
CA LYS A 101 -16.93 -1.02 2.72
C LYS A 101 -16.06 0.24 2.62
N TYR A 102 -14.78 0.14 2.90
CA TYR A 102 -13.83 1.25 2.80
C TYR A 102 -12.92 1.17 1.59
N ASN A 103 -13.20 0.25 0.67
CA ASN A 103 -12.63 0.33 -0.67
C ASN A 103 -13.64 1.08 -1.56
N LEU A 104 -13.48 2.38 -1.67
CA LEU A 104 -14.41 3.25 -2.36
C LEU A 104 -14.25 3.18 -3.89
N CYS A 105 -13.37 2.32 -4.37
CA CYS A 105 -13.17 2.07 -5.79
C CYS A 105 -14.01 0.90 -6.32
N THR A 106 -14.76 0.21 -5.44
CA THR A 106 -15.62 -0.90 -5.86
C THR A 106 -16.89 -0.38 -6.54
N PRO A 107 -17.48 -1.16 -7.47
CA PRO A 107 -18.75 -0.78 -8.09
C PRO A 107 -19.84 -0.56 -7.05
N GLY A 108 -20.67 0.44 -7.25
CA GLY A 108 -21.79 0.76 -6.37
C GLY A 108 -21.44 1.64 -5.17
N SER A 109 -20.19 2.04 -5.02
CA SER A 109 -19.74 2.85 -3.89
C SER A 109 -19.89 4.36 -4.13
N GLU A 110 -20.45 4.77 -5.26
CA GLU A 110 -20.47 6.19 -5.65
C GLU A 110 -21.38 7.07 -4.80
N LYS A 111 -22.39 6.48 -4.19
CA LYS A 111 -23.47 7.26 -3.58
C LYS A 111 -23.15 7.93 -2.25
N SER A 112 -22.07 7.62 -1.59
CA SER A 112 -21.82 8.11 -0.23
C SER A 112 -20.34 8.17 0.11
N LYS A 113 -19.52 8.61 -0.84
CA LYS A 113 -18.07 8.64 -0.63
C LYS A 113 -17.66 9.55 0.53
N VAL A 114 -18.24 10.72 0.63
CA VAL A 114 -17.94 11.64 1.73
C VAL A 114 -18.40 11.05 3.07
N SER A 115 -19.58 10.48 3.09
CA SER A 115 -20.13 9.80 4.26
C SER A 115 -19.27 8.63 4.69
N ALA A 116 -18.83 7.82 3.72
CA ALA A 116 -17.94 6.69 3.98
C ALA A 116 -16.59 7.14 4.51
N PHE A 117 -16.04 8.22 3.96
CA PHE A 117 -14.78 8.79 4.44
C PHE A 117 -14.89 9.24 5.89
N LEU A 118 -15.96 9.97 6.23
CA LEU A 118 -16.19 10.42 7.61
C LEU A 118 -16.39 9.25 8.56
N SER A 119 -17.15 8.24 8.13
CA SER A 119 -17.35 7.01 8.90
C SER A 119 -16.03 6.30 9.14
N PHE A 120 -15.15 6.24 8.14
CA PHE A 120 -13.84 5.65 8.28
C PHE A 120 -13.00 6.34 9.35
N LEU A 121 -13.02 7.67 9.37
CA LEU A 121 -12.24 8.43 10.35
C LEU A 121 -12.66 8.14 11.80
N GLU A 122 -13.94 7.82 12.01
CA GLU A 122 -14.48 7.50 13.32
C GLU A 122 -14.44 6.01 13.66
N SER A 123 -14.13 5.16 12.68
CA SER A 123 -14.13 3.70 12.85
C SER A 123 -12.81 3.19 13.42
N ASP A 124 -12.80 1.91 13.78
CA ASP A 124 -11.58 1.20 14.19
C ASP A 124 -10.79 0.67 13.00
N GLU A 125 -11.31 0.85 11.77
CA GLU A 125 -10.63 0.40 10.58
C GLU A 125 -9.41 1.26 10.26
N SER A 126 -8.40 0.65 9.68
CA SER A 126 -7.10 1.28 9.49
C SER A 126 -6.81 1.69 8.04
N ILE A 127 -7.56 1.18 7.07
CA ILE A 127 -7.23 1.34 5.66
C ILE A 127 -8.45 1.83 4.88
N LEU A 128 -8.27 2.90 4.13
CA LEU A 128 -9.26 3.40 3.17
C LEU A 128 -8.63 3.49 1.80
N ILE A 129 -9.34 3.04 0.77
CA ILE A 129 -8.91 3.14 -0.63
C ILE A 129 -9.92 3.99 -1.38
N CYS A 130 -9.44 5.02 -2.07
CA CYS A 130 -10.32 5.95 -2.78
C CYS A 130 -9.63 6.50 -4.03
N THR A 131 -10.43 7.17 -4.89
CA THR A 131 -9.88 8.00 -5.96
C THR A 131 -9.67 9.42 -5.41
N HIS A 132 -8.72 10.13 -5.99
CA HIS A 132 -8.50 11.53 -5.62
C HIS A 132 -9.31 12.51 -6.46
#